data_1bb191544b94b4e9ca1cb5c1630f39f9
#
_entry.id   1bb191544b94b4e9ca1cb5c1630f39f9
#
_cell.length_a   1.000
_cell.length_b   1.000
_cell.length_c   1.000
_cell.angle_alpha   90.00
_cell.angle_beta   90.00
_cell.angle_gamma   90.00
#
_symmetry.space_group_name_H-M   'P 1'
#
loop_
_entity.id
_entity.type
_entity.pdbx_description
1 polymer ?
#
loop_
_entity_poly.entity_id
_entity_poly.type
_entity_poly.pdbx_seq_one_letter_code
_entity_poly.pdbx_strand_id
1 'polypeptide(L)'
;MKKMLMALSLSGALLGGTAVWAEEAVTTPTSEVAATSTSQATATTAEAPVAETPAAPAPTPTLDTGDTSWILVSTALVLLMTIPGLALFYGGMVRKKNVLSTMMFSLSAAILVSLLWVIAGYSIAFSGTGAFFGDLSKAMLNGVAFDALSGTIPESLFVIFQMTFAIITVAILSGSIADRMKYSAFMVFIAVWVLVVYAPITHWVWAADGWLFKAGALDFAGGTVVHINSGVAGLVAAYMLGKRIGLGRESMAPHNLTLTVVGASLLWVGWFGFNGGSALGAGARASMAILVTQVAAAAAAFSWLVVERMIRGKASVLGGASGAVAGLVVITPAAGFVGVGGALVMGLIGGVVCFWGITALKRLLKADDALDAFGLHAVGGIVGAILTGVFYSDEIIKAANVPLAATFTGQLWVQVEGVLATMVYSGVATFVILKVIDLVIGIRVNADDERMGLDLSQHGERIE
;
A
#
# COMPACT_ATOMS: atom_id res chain seq x y z
N MET A 1 -11.41 25.43 -18.10
CA MET A 1 -10.39 25.08 -19.10
C MET A 1 -9.24 26.09 -19.17
N LYS A 2 -9.45 27.39 -19.38
CA LYS A 2 -8.35 28.41 -19.41
C LYS A 2 -7.48 28.45 -18.13
N LYS A 3 -8.06 28.29 -16.93
CA LYS A 3 -7.33 28.27 -15.65
C LYS A 3 -6.51 26.97 -15.41
N MET A 4 -6.86 25.87 -16.07
CA MET A 4 -6.14 24.59 -15.97
C MET A 4 -4.89 24.55 -16.87
N LEU A 5 -4.94 25.22 -18.04
CA LEU A 5 -3.79 25.36 -18.94
C LEU A 5 -2.70 26.27 -18.38
N MET A 6 -3.07 27.25 -17.53
CA MET A 6 -2.11 28.16 -16.89
C MET A 6 -1.31 27.48 -15.76
N ALA A 7 -1.87 26.44 -15.11
CA ALA A 7 -1.16 25.67 -14.09
C ALA A 7 -0.10 24.73 -14.70
N LEU A 8 -0.33 24.24 -15.91
CA LEU A 8 0.63 23.39 -16.64
C LEU A 8 1.80 24.22 -17.23
N SER A 9 1.60 25.50 -17.53
CA SER A 9 2.67 26.38 -18.03
C SER A 9 3.63 26.87 -16.94
N LEU A 10 3.20 26.92 -15.67
CA LEU A 10 4.10 27.28 -14.56
C LEU A 10 5.03 26.13 -14.13
N SER A 11 4.67 24.87 -14.40
CA SER A 11 5.52 23.71 -14.11
C SER A 11 6.70 23.57 -15.06
N GLY A 12 6.65 24.17 -16.24
CA GLY A 12 7.72 24.14 -17.25
C GLY A 12 8.86 25.16 -17.03
N ALA A 13 8.66 26.16 -16.19
CA ALA A 13 9.60 27.27 -16.02
C ALA A 13 10.65 27.07 -14.90
N LEU A 14 10.57 25.96 -14.15
CA LEU A 14 11.49 25.66 -13.02
C LEU A 14 12.58 24.63 -13.35
N LEU A 15 12.68 24.15 -14.59
CA LEU A 15 13.66 23.15 -15.01
C LEU A 15 14.80 23.67 -15.90
N GLY A 16 14.99 24.98 -15.97
CA GLY A 16 16.04 25.61 -16.79
C GLY A 16 17.14 26.27 -15.98
N GLY A 17 17.81 25.55 -15.09
CA GLY A 17 19.00 26.02 -14.37
C GLY A 17 20.13 25.00 -14.49
N THR A 18 21.02 25.18 -15.47
CA THR A 18 22.26 24.40 -15.61
C THR A 18 23.26 24.86 -14.54
N ALA A 19 23.48 24.02 -13.54
CA ALA A 19 24.60 24.17 -12.62
C ALA A 19 25.87 23.58 -13.28
N VAL A 20 26.79 24.45 -13.65
CA VAL A 20 28.13 24.10 -14.07
C VAL A 20 28.94 23.78 -12.82
N TRP A 21 29.36 22.53 -12.68
CA TRP A 21 30.36 22.13 -11.68
C TRP A 21 31.72 22.11 -12.36
N ALA A 22 32.68 22.86 -11.79
CA ALA A 22 34.07 22.91 -12.22
C ALA A 22 34.75 21.56 -11.90
N GLU A 23 35.38 20.99 -12.90
CA GLU A 23 36.20 19.80 -12.85
C GLU A 23 37.59 20.20 -12.37
N GLU A 24 37.99 19.81 -11.15
CA GLU A 24 39.39 19.89 -10.70
C GLU A 24 40.15 18.65 -11.20
N ALA A 25 41.14 18.89 -12.06
CA ALA A 25 42.02 17.89 -12.60
C ALA A 25 43.04 17.42 -11.54
N VAL A 26 42.98 16.15 -11.15
CA VAL A 26 44.02 15.48 -10.36
C VAL A 26 44.99 14.83 -11.33
N THR A 27 46.21 15.35 -11.38
CA THR A 27 47.34 14.79 -12.13
C THR A 27 47.96 13.60 -11.39
N THR A 28 47.98 12.44 -12.00
CA THR A 28 48.81 11.30 -11.58
C THR A 28 50.05 11.18 -12.44
N PRO A 29 51.22 10.83 -11.88
CA PRO A 29 52.45 10.72 -12.66
C PRO A 29 52.55 9.38 -13.40
N THR A 30 52.87 9.47 -14.67
CA THR A 30 53.26 8.37 -15.56
C THR A 30 54.61 7.77 -15.18
N SER A 31 54.70 6.45 -15.05
CA SER A 31 55.95 5.71 -15.13
C SER A 31 55.94 4.84 -16.39
N GLU A 32 56.86 5.18 -17.31
CA GLU A 32 57.20 4.40 -18.48
C GLU A 32 57.86 3.08 -18.08
N VAL A 33 57.40 1.96 -18.64
CA VAL A 33 58.24 0.75 -18.78
C VAL A 33 58.07 0.21 -20.19
N ALA A 34 59.23 0.00 -20.80
CA ALA A 34 59.50 -0.31 -22.20
C ALA A 34 58.89 -1.64 -22.69
N ALA A 35 58.48 -1.60 -23.95
CA ALA A 35 58.06 -2.75 -24.71
C ALA A 35 59.29 -3.58 -25.18
N THR A 36 59.23 -4.89 -24.96
CA THR A 36 60.04 -5.86 -25.73
C THR A 36 59.10 -6.86 -26.39
N SER A 37 59.09 -6.81 -27.71
CA SER A 37 58.35 -7.72 -28.57
C SER A 37 59.11 -9.03 -28.67
N THR A 38 58.49 -10.17 -28.44
CA THR A 38 58.90 -11.48 -28.99
C THR A 38 57.67 -12.20 -29.52
N SER A 39 57.69 -12.36 -30.83
CA SER A 39 56.79 -13.22 -31.61
C SER A 39 57.04 -14.68 -31.26
N GLN A 40 55.99 -15.41 -30.89
CA GLN A 40 55.98 -16.88 -31.00
C GLN A 40 54.63 -17.44 -31.41
N ALA A 41 54.70 -18.46 -32.22
CA ALA A 41 53.72 -19.05 -33.09
C ALA A 41 52.54 -19.71 -32.41
N THR A 42 51.41 -19.63 -33.10
CA THR A 42 50.16 -20.35 -32.89
C THR A 42 50.34 -21.87 -32.78
N ALA A 43 49.93 -22.45 -31.66
CA ALA A 43 49.53 -23.85 -31.57
C ALA A 43 48.06 -23.88 -31.06
N THR A 44 47.20 -24.32 -31.95
CA THR A 44 45.76 -24.55 -31.64
C THR A 44 45.63 -25.80 -30.82
N THR A 45 45.48 -25.68 -29.51
CA THR A 45 45.05 -26.78 -28.66
C THR A 45 43.54 -26.64 -28.43
N ALA A 46 42.80 -27.67 -28.83
CA ALA A 46 41.38 -27.81 -28.54
C ALA A 46 41.17 -27.84 -27.04
N GLU A 47 40.45 -26.84 -26.49
CA GLU A 47 40.08 -26.77 -25.11
C GLU A 47 38.95 -27.77 -24.85
N ALA A 48 39.21 -28.74 -23.98
CA ALA A 48 38.19 -29.66 -23.50
C ALA A 48 37.10 -28.87 -22.69
N PRO A 49 35.84 -29.30 -22.71
CA PRO A 49 34.78 -28.58 -21.95
C PRO A 49 35.12 -28.55 -20.48
N VAL A 50 35.26 -27.35 -19.94
CA VAL A 50 35.40 -27.12 -18.50
C VAL A 50 34.09 -27.57 -17.84
N ALA A 51 34.17 -28.63 -17.02
CA ALA A 51 33.06 -29.07 -16.19
C ALA A 51 32.68 -27.91 -15.27
N GLU A 52 31.45 -27.43 -15.38
CA GLU A 52 30.90 -26.45 -14.45
C GLU A 52 31.02 -27.00 -13.03
N THR A 53 31.81 -26.35 -12.21
CA THR A 53 31.85 -26.63 -10.75
C THR A 53 30.47 -26.34 -10.20
N PRO A 54 29.83 -27.28 -9.48
CA PRO A 54 28.53 -27.01 -8.85
C PRO A 54 28.64 -25.75 -7.99
N ALA A 55 27.71 -24.80 -8.20
CA ALA A 55 27.65 -23.59 -7.41
C ALA A 55 27.59 -24.00 -5.91
N ALA A 56 28.41 -23.36 -5.08
CA ALA A 56 28.38 -23.58 -3.64
C ALA A 56 26.95 -23.34 -3.12
N PRO A 57 26.45 -24.20 -2.21
CA PRO A 57 25.10 -24.00 -1.64
C PRO A 57 25.01 -22.61 -1.03
N ALA A 58 23.87 -21.91 -1.30
CA ALA A 58 23.62 -20.61 -0.73
C ALA A 58 23.77 -20.67 0.81
N PRO A 59 24.41 -19.67 1.44
CA PRO A 59 24.57 -19.67 2.89
C PRO A 59 23.21 -19.75 3.57
N THR A 60 23.08 -20.61 4.58
CA THR A 60 21.86 -20.71 5.40
C THR A 60 21.59 -19.37 6.06
N PRO A 61 20.34 -18.87 6.01
CA PRO A 61 19.99 -17.63 6.68
C PRO A 61 20.36 -17.67 8.16
N THR A 62 20.98 -16.61 8.66
CA THR A 62 21.31 -16.44 10.08
C THR A 62 20.51 -15.30 10.65
N LEU A 63 20.11 -15.42 11.91
CA LEU A 63 19.39 -14.38 12.64
C LEU A 63 20.23 -13.09 12.67
N ASP A 64 19.62 -11.97 12.25
CA ASP A 64 20.18 -10.63 12.44
C ASP A 64 19.35 -9.86 13.48
N THR A 65 20.03 -9.36 14.54
CA THR A 65 19.36 -8.66 15.65
C THR A 65 18.94 -7.24 15.29
N GLY A 66 19.65 -6.59 14.36
CA GLY A 66 19.29 -5.26 13.84
C GLY A 66 18.01 -5.33 13.02
N ASP A 67 17.94 -6.28 12.06
CA ASP A 67 16.76 -6.55 11.26
C ASP A 67 15.57 -6.92 12.16
N THR A 68 15.78 -7.82 13.10
CA THR A 68 14.75 -8.23 14.07
C THR A 68 14.22 -7.03 14.86
N SER A 69 15.12 -6.19 15.41
CA SER A 69 14.72 -5.00 16.17
C SER A 69 13.92 -4.03 15.32
N TRP A 70 14.34 -3.81 14.07
CA TRP A 70 13.62 -2.93 13.17
C TRP A 70 12.21 -3.46 12.84
N ILE A 71 12.05 -4.75 12.58
CA ILE A 71 10.74 -5.31 12.25
C ILE A 71 9.83 -5.40 13.48
N LEU A 72 10.35 -5.59 14.70
CA LEU A 72 9.58 -5.46 15.94
C LEU A 72 8.97 -4.05 16.07
N VAL A 73 9.77 -3.01 15.86
CA VAL A 73 9.29 -1.61 15.90
C VAL A 73 8.32 -1.35 14.76
N SER A 74 8.64 -1.80 13.53
CA SER A 74 7.77 -1.62 12.36
C SER A 74 6.41 -2.29 12.56
N THR A 75 6.36 -3.48 13.15
CA THR A 75 5.11 -4.18 13.48
C THR A 75 4.22 -3.34 14.40
N ALA A 76 4.80 -2.78 15.46
CA ALA A 76 4.09 -1.90 16.37
C ALA A 76 3.59 -0.62 15.67
N LEU A 77 4.41 -0.02 14.80
CA LEU A 77 4.05 1.17 14.02
C LEU A 77 2.90 0.89 13.04
N VAL A 78 2.90 -0.27 12.35
CA VAL A 78 1.81 -0.62 11.43
C VAL A 78 0.51 -0.93 12.17
N LEU A 79 0.57 -1.59 13.33
CA LEU A 79 -0.62 -1.77 14.16
C LEU A 79 -1.16 -0.41 14.68
N LEU A 80 -0.28 0.49 15.07
CA LEU A 80 -0.63 1.88 15.46
C LEU A 80 -1.38 2.61 14.35
N MET A 81 -1.08 2.33 13.07
CA MET A 81 -1.82 2.93 11.94
C MET A 81 -3.30 2.54 11.97
N THR A 82 -3.64 1.32 12.34
CA THR A 82 -5.03 0.88 12.43
C THR A 82 -5.65 1.33 13.75
N ILE A 83 -4.96 1.08 14.85
CA ILE A 83 -5.39 1.40 16.21
C ILE A 83 -4.25 2.20 16.89
N PRO A 84 -4.40 3.51 17.08
CA PRO A 84 -5.59 4.35 16.88
C PRO A 84 -5.63 5.15 15.57
N GLY A 85 -4.62 5.10 14.70
CA GLY A 85 -4.47 6.03 13.57
C GLY A 85 -5.71 6.15 12.69
N LEU A 86 -6.08 5.07 11.99
CA LEU A 86 -7.22 5.06 11.08
C LEU A 86 -8.55 5.21 11.83
N ALA A 87 -8.67 4.62 13.02
CA ALA A 87 -9.85 4.76 13.86
C ALA A 87 -10.15 6.23 14.17
N LEU A 88 -9.14 7.02 14.53
CA LEU A 88 -9.28 8.46 14.80
C LEU A 88 -9.48 9.27 13.51
N PHE A 89 -8.74 8.93 12.44
CA PHE A 89 -8.87 9.60 11.15
C PHE A 89 -10.29 9.49 10.61
N TYR A 90 -10.84 8.28 10.54
CA TYR A 90 -12.20 8.03 10.10
C TYR A 90 -13.24 8.50 11.13
N GLY A 91 -13.00 8.23 12.41
CA GLY A 91 -13.87 8.66 13.49
C GLY A 91 -14.08 10.17 13.54
N GLY A 92 -13.05 10.97 13.23
CA GLY A 92 -13.16 12.42 13.13
C GLY A 92 -13.94 12.91 11.90
N MET A 93 -13.95 12.13 10.81
CA MET A 93 -14.59 12.51 9.55
C MET A 93 -16.07 12.15 9.46
N VAL A 94 -16.56 11.17 10.21
CA VAL A 94 -17.99 10.80 10.24
C VAL A 94 -18.84 11.80 11.03
N ARG A 95 -20.16 11.66 10.94
CA ARG A 95 -21.08 12.41 11.80
C ARG A 95 -20.96 11.97 13.26
N LYS A 96 -21.15 12.88 14.24
CA LYS A 96 -21.00 12.63 15.69
C LYS A 96 -21.69 11.33 16.16
N LYS A 97 -22.83 10.99 15.61
CA LYS A 97 -23.65 9.82 15.97
C LYS A 97 -23.13 8.46 15.43
N ASN A 98 -21.99 8.45 14.71
CA ASN A 98 -21.41 7.26 14.09
C ASN A 98 -19.91 7.12 14.38
N VAL A 99 -19.38 7.83 15.36
CA VAL A 99 -17.95 7.84 15.68
C VAL A 99 -17.51 6.50 16.25
N LEU A 100 -18.22 6.02 17.28
CA LEU A 100 -17.86 4.79 17.99
C LEU A 100 -18.05 3.57 17.07
N SER A 101 -19.11 3.54 16.28
CA SER A 101 -19.33 2.48 15.29
C SER A 101 -18.25 2.44 14.22
N THR A 102 -17.75 3.60 13.78
CA THR A 102 -16.64 3.69 12.82
C THR A 102 -15.33 3.22 13.45
N MET A 103 -15.04 3.64 14.69
CA MET A 103 -13.87 3.15 15.43
C MET A 103 -13.95 1.65 15.70
N MET A 104 -15.16 1.13 15.98
CA MET A 104 -15.41 -0.28 16.19
C MET A 104 -15.11 -1.13 14.95
N PHE A 105 -15.30 -0.62 13.74
CA PHE A 105 -14.87 -1.32 12.53
C PHE A 105 -13.35 -1.55 12.50
N SER A 106 -12.55 -0.54 12.83
CA SER A 106 -11.08 -0.67 12.90
C SER A 106 -10.66 -1.64 14.02
N LEU A 107 -11.28 -1.53 15.20
CA LEU A 107 -11.00 -2.43 16.32
C LEU A 107 -11.38 -3.87 16.00
N SER A 108 -12.55 -4.08 15.39
CA SER A 108 -13.02 -5.41 14.97
C SER A 108 -12.14 -6.03 13.89
N ALA A 109 -11.64 -5.22 12.96
CA ALA A 109 -10.66 -5.68 12.00
C ALA A 109 -9.41 -6.20 12.70
N ALA A 110 -8.86 -5.46 13.67
CA ALA A 110 -7.69 -5.91 14.42
C ALA A 110 -7.97 -7.20 15.21
N ILE A 111 -9.12 -7.33 15.85
CA ILE A 111 -9.49 -8.51 16.65
C ILE A 111 -9.69 -9.73 15.75
N LEU A 112 -10.61 -9.64 14.78
CA LEU A 112 -11.02 -10.82 13.99
C LEU A 112 -9.97 -11.26 13.00
N VAL A 113 -9.32 -10.31 12.30
CA VAL A 113 -8.29 -10.66 11.31
C VAL A 113 -7.08 -11.29 11.97
N SER A 114 -6.69 -10.87 13.19
CA SER A 114 -5.59 -11.50 13.92
C SER A 114 -5.86 -12.99 14.15
N LEU A 115 -7.09 -13.35 14.56
CA LEU A 115 -7.47 -14.74 14.77
C LEU A 115 -7.47 -15.54 13.45
N LEU A 116 -8.09 -14.98 12.42
CA LEU A 116 -8.19 -15.64 11.12
C LEU A 116 -6.84 -15.78 10.41
N TRP A 117 -5.93 -14.81 10.63
CA TRP A 117 -4.58 -14.88 10.10
C TRP A 117 -3.81 -16.06 10.66
N VAL A 118 -3.89 -16.31 11.96
CA VAL A 118 -3.30 -17.46 12.63
C VAL A 118 -3.98 -18.77 12.20
N ILE A 119 -5.31 -18.78 12.09
CA ILE A 119 -6.07 -19.99 11.76
C ILE A 119 -5.74 -20.48 10.35
N ALA A 120 -5.73 -19.60 9.34
CA ALA A 120 -5.54 -19.98 7.94
C ALA A 120 -4.91 -18.91 7.05
N GLY A 121 -5.09 -17.63 7.36
CA GLY A 121 -4.72 -16.53 6.47
C GLY A 121 -3.23 -16.54 6.12
N TYR A 122 -2.35 -16.70 7.12
CA TYR A 122 -0.91 -16.81 6.89
C TYR A 122 -0.56 -17.98 5.97
N SER A 123 -1.19 -19.13 6.19
CA SER A 123 -0.96 -20.32 5.37
C SER A 123 -1.37 -20.09 3.91
N ILE A 124 -2.56 -19.56 3.67
CA ILE A 124 -3.05 -19.25 2.31
C ILE A 124 -2.14 -18.23 1.61
N ALA A 125 -1.59 -17.26 2.35
CA ALA A 125 -0.73 -16.22 1.80
C ALA A 125 0.71 -16.69 1.52
N PHE A 126 1.32 -17.50 2.40
CA PHE A 126 2.77 -17.71 2.40
C PHE A 126 3.22 -19.17 2.48
N SER A 127 2.33 -20.17 2.30
CA SER A 127 2.73 -21.58 2.24
C SER A 127 2.41 -22.22 0.90
N GLY A 128 2.94 -23.42 0.70
CA GLY A 128 2.74 -24.18 -0.55
C GLY A 128 3.50 -23.57 -1.74
N THR A 129 3.32 -24.18 -2.91
CA THR A 129 3.98 -23.83 -4.17
C THR A 129 2.98 -23.45 -5.27
N GLY A 130 1.72 -23.19 -4.91
CA GLY A 130 0.68 -22.79 -5.85
C GLY A 130 0.95 -21.40 -6.42
N ALA A 131 0.53 -21.14 -7.66
CA ALA A 131 0.70 -19.82 -8.28
C ALA A 131 -0.35 -18.79 -7.81
N PHE A 132 -1.53 -19.24 -7.38
CA PHE A 132 -2.68 -18.38 -7.07
C PHE A 132 -3.04 -18.31 -5.60
N PHE A 133 -2.71 -19.31 -4.83
CA PHE A 133 -2.90 -19.35 -3.37
C PHE A 133 -2.03 -20.44 -2.76
N GLY A 134 -1.66 -20.25 -1.51
CA GLY A 134 -0.94 -21.23 -0.72
C GLY A 134 -1.84 -22.40 -0.31
N ASP A 135 -1.28 -23.30 0.44
CA ASP A 135 -2.00 -24.44 1.01
C ASP A 135 -2.36 -24.19 2.49
N LEU A 136 -2.78 -25.23 3.19
CA LEU A 136 -3.10 -25.18 4.63
C LEU A 136 -2.04 -25.84 5.51
N SER A 137 -0.83 -26.07 5.00
CA SER A 137 0.26 -26.74 5.75
C SER A 137 0.70 -25.96 6.98
N LYS A 138 0.60 -24.62 6.92
CA LYS A 138 0.90 -23.71 8.04
C LYS A 138 -0.36 -23.21 8.77
N ALA A 139 -1.53 -23.83 8.57
CA ALA A 139 -2.73 -23.50 9.33
C ALA A 139 -2.47 -23.67 10.84
N MET A 140 -3.02 -22.77 11.66
CA MET A 140 -2.72 -22.66 13.10
C MET A 140 -1.22 -22.46 13.39
N LEU A 141 -0.46 -21.90 12.43
CA LEU A 141 1.00 -21.72 12.45
C LEU A 141 1.76 -23.04 12.64
N ASN A 142 1.18 -24.15 12.19
CA ASN A 142 1.85 -25.45 12.22
C ASN A 142 3.18 -25.37 11.45
N GLY A 143 4.25 -25.93 12.03
CA GLY A 143 5.58 -25.88 11.44
C GLY A 143 6.33 -24.55 11.56
N VAL A 144 5.73 -23.51 12.16
CA VAL A 144 6.43 -22.29 12.55
C VAL A 144 7.10 -22.55 13.91
N ALA A 145 8.32 -23.10 13.86
CA ALA A 145 9.09 -23.41 15.07
C ALA A 145 9.54 -22.12 15.78
N PHE A 146 9.88 -22.24 17.07
CA PHE A 146 10.31 -21.08 17.89
C PHE A 146 11.54 -20.36 17.31
N ASP A 147 12.45 -21.10 16.72
CA ASP A 147 13.70 -20.65 16.11
C ASP A 147 13.67 -20.61 14.58
N ALA A 148 12.51 -20.85 13.95
CA ALA A 148 12.37 -20.76 12.51
C ALA A 148 12.60 -19.32 12.01
N LEU A 149 13.31 -19.20 10.88
CA LEU A 149 13.63 -17.92 10.27
C LEU A 149 12.86 -17.71 8.95
N SER A 150 12.48 -16.48 8.71
CA SER A 150 12.07 -15.94 7.40
C SER A 150 13.10 -14.89 6.98
N GLY A 151 14.01 -15.25 6.05
CA GLY A 151 15.19 -14.43 5.80
C GLY A 151 16.07 -14.33 7.05
N THR A 152 16.35 -13.11 7.50
CA THR A 152 17.20 -12.80 8.67
C THR A 152 16.45 -12.59 9.97
N ILE A 153 15.11 -12.70 9.97
CA ILE A 153 14.24 -12.45 11.13
C ILE A 153 13.49 -13.72 11.55
N PRO A 154 13.04 -13.83 12.82
CA PRO A 154 12.16 -14.92 13.24
C PRO A 154 10.90 -15.02 12.38
N GLU A 155 10.52 -16.21 11.95
CA GLU A 155 9.29 -16.42 11.17
C GLU A 155 8.05 -15.95 11.92
N SER A 156 8.00 -16.11 13.23
CA SER A 156 6.91 -15.61 14.08
C SER A 156 6.77 -14.07 13.99
N LEU A 157 7.88 -13.35 13.84
CA LEU A 157 7.87 -11.89 13.62
C LEU A 157 7.39 -11.54 12.22
N PHE A 158 7.78 -12.29 11.19
CA PHE A 158 7.24 -12.14 9.85
C PHE A 158 5.72 -12.37 9.81
N VAL A 159 5.23 -13.40 10.52
CA VAL A 159 3.79 -13.69 10.65
C VAL A 159 3.02 -12.48 11.18
N ILE A 160 3.46 -11.91 12.32
CA ILE A 160 2.72 -10.78 12.92
C ILE A 160 2.90 -9.48 12.13
N PHE A 161 4.06 -9.26 11.51
CA PHE A 161 4.25 -8.11 10.62
C PHE A 161 3.26 -8.16 9.45
N GLN A 162 3.15 -9.27 8.75
CA GLN A 162 2.21 -9.47 7.64
C GLN A 162 0.74 -9.44 8.10
N MET A 163 0.45 -9.92 9.31
CA MET A 163 -0.88 -9.81 9.94
C MET A 163 -1.34 -8.36 10.01
N THR A 164 -0.46 -7.42 10.36
CA THR A 164 -0.84 -6.00 10.49
C THR A 164 -1.27 -5.39 9.16
N PHE A 165 -0.75 -5.87 8.03
CA PHE A 165 -1.17 -5.47 6.68
C PHE A 165 -2.57 -6.01 6.33
N ALA A 166 -2.87 -7.26 6.70
CA ALA A 166 -4.22 -7.81 6.55
C ALA A 166 -5.24 -7.01 7.37
N ILE A 167 -4.90 -6.65 8.60
CA ILE A 167 -5.73 -5.86 9.51
C ILE A 167 -6.06 -4.49 8.90
N ILE A 168 -5.04 -3.73 8.49
CA ILE A 168 -5.27 -2.37 7.98
C ILE A 168 -6.00 -2.38 6.64
N THR A 169 -5.79 -3.38 5.79
CA THR A 169 -6.48 -3.49 4.50
C THR A 169 -8.00 -3.57 4.68
N VAL A 170 -8.44 -4.40 5.60
CA VAL A 170 -9.85 -4.54 5.96
C VAL A 170 -10.37 -3.26 6.64
N ALA A 171 -9.57 -2.64 7.50
CA ALA A 171 -9.96 -1.41 8.18
C ALA A 171 -10.15 -0.24 7.19
N ILE A 172 -9.30 -0.11 6.17
CA ILE A 172 -9.42 0.92 5.12
C ILE A 172 -10.78 0.85 4.39
N LEU A 173 -11.20 -0.34 4.00
CA LEU A 173 -12.46 -0.58 3.30
C LEU A 173 -13.67 -0.05 4.11
N SER A 174 -13.59 -0.07 5.45
CA SER A 174 -14.68 0.40 6.32
C SER A 174 -15.05 1.87 6.09
N GLY A 175 -14.12 2.68 5.59
CA GLY A 175 -14.38 4.08 5.23
C GLY A 175 -15.46 4.26 4.17
N SER A 176 -15.60 3.32 3.23
CA SER A 176 -16.63 3.40 2.18
C SER A 176 -18.03 3.05 2.67
N ILE A 177 -18.15 2.27 3.73
CA ILE A 177 -19.41 1.71 4.24
C ILE A 177 -19.96 2.42 5.48
N ALA A 178 -19.18 3.36 6.01
CA ALA A 178 -19.53 4.10 7.23
C ALA A 178 -20.96 4.66 7.19
N ASP A 179 -21.57 4.81 8.36
CA ASP A 179 -22.90 5.37 8.58
C ASP A 179 -24.10 4.46 8.25
N ARG A 180 -23.92 3.29 7.59
CA ARG A 180 -25.08 2.52 7.10
C ARG A 180 -24.95 0.99 7.04
N MET A 181 -23.76 0.41 7.19
CA MET A 181 -23.61 -1.05 7.20
C MET A 181 -23.94 -1.64 8.55
N LYS A 182 -24.65 -2.79 8.57
CA LYS A 182 -24.87 -3.57 9.79
C LYS A 182 -23.55 -4.08 10.32
N TYR A 183 -23.32 -3.97 11.62
CA TYR A 183 -22.10 -4.47 12.26
C TYR A 183 -21.93 -5.99 12.09
N SER A 184 -23.01 -6.77 12.28
CA SER A 184 -22.98 -8.22 12.06
C SER A 184 -22.60 -8.61 10.62
N ALA A 185 -23.11 -7.87 9.62
CA ALA A 185 -22.76 -8.09 8.22
C ALA A 185 -21.30 -7.75 7.95
N PHE A 186 -20.78 -6.69 8.54
CA PHE A 186 -19.35 -6.35 8.47
C PHE A 186 -18.47 -7.48 9.03
N MET A 187 -18.81 -8.02 10.20
CA MET A 187 -18.04 -9.11 10.81
C MET A 187 -17.99 -10.36 9.93
N VAL A 188 -19.13 -10.79 9.38
CA VAL A 188 -19.19 -11.93 8.45
C VAL A 188 -18.41 -11.62 7.16
N PHE A 189 -18.57 -10.39 6.65
CA PHE A 189 -17.89 -9.96 5.43
C PHE A 189 -16.37 -10.04 5.58
N ILE A 190 -15.79 -9.43 6.61
CA ILE A 190 -14.34 -9.41 6.80
C ILE A 190 -13.79 -10.81 7.09
N ALA A 191 -14.56 -11.67 7.77
CA ALA A 191 -14.15 -13.05 8.03
C ALA A 191 -13.93 -13.85 6.74
N VAL A 192 -14.84 -13.72 5.78
CA VAL A 192 -14.73 -14.39 4.49
C VAL A 192 -13.72 -13.68 3.59
N TRP A 193 -13.79 -12.35 3.52
CA TRP A 193 -13.01 -11.54 2.60
C TRP A 193 -11.50 -11.63 2.82
N VAL A 194 -11.04 -11.64 4.09
CA VAL A 194 -9.61 -11.74 4.39
C VAL A 194 -9.01 -13.06 3.91
N LEU A 195 -9.76 -14.15 4.00
CA LEU A 195 -9.29 -15.49 3.60
C LEU A 195 -9.43 -15.73 2.09
N VAL A 196 -10.51 -15.22 1.48
CA VAL A 196 -10.84 -15.51 0.08
C VAL A 196 -10.30 -14.44 -0.88
N VAL A 197 -10.09 -13.21 -0.41
CA VAL A 197 -9.65 -12.10 -1.28
C VAL A 197 -8.25 -11.62 -0.90
N TYR A 198 -8.07 -11.19 0.35
CA TYR A 198 -6.80 -10.61 0.78
C TYR A 198 -5.65 -11.61 0.72
N ALA A 199 -5.79 -12.78 1.34
CA ALA A 199 -4.73 -13.76 1.41
C ALA A 199 -4.28 -14.29 0.02
N PRO A 200 -5.19 -14.63 -0.92
CA PRO A 200 -4.80 -14.96 -2.29
C PRO A 200 -4.07 -13.83 -3.03
N ILE A 201 -4.55 -12.57 -2.97
CA ILE A 201 -3.86 -11.44 -3.61
C ILE A 201 -2.47 -11.22 -2.99
N THR A 202 -2.35 -11.38 -1.66
CA THR A 202 -1.06 -11.34 -0.97
C THR A 202 -0.12 -12.43 -1.51
N HIS A 203 -0.62 -13.63 -1.71
CA HIS A 203 0.14 -14.73 -2.30
C HIS A 203 0.61 -14.41 -3.72
N TRP A 204 -0.26 -13.88 -4.58
CA TRP A 204 0.11 -13.53 -5.96
C TRP A 204 1.30 -12.60 -6.05
N VAL A 205 1.36 -11.61 -5.14
CA VAL A 205 2.27 -10.46 -5.23
C VAL A 205 3.51 -10.62 -4.36
N TRP A 206 3.39 -11.28 -3.20
CA TRP A 206 4.47 -11.32 -2.20
C TRP A 206 5.02 -12.71 -1.90
N ALA A 207 4.31 -13.78 -2.22
CA ALA A 207 4.89 -15.12 -2.08
C ALA A 207 5.82 -15.41 -3.26
N ALA A 208 6.95 -16.09 -2.98
CA ALA A 208 7.96 -16.41 -4.00
C ALA A 208 7.39 -17.26 -5.17
N ASP A 209 6.36 -18.06 -4.91
CA ASP A 209 5.66 -18.88 -5.89
C ASP A 209 4.47 -18.18 -6.55
N GLY A 210 4.09 -17.00 -6.06
CA GLY A 210 3.00 -16.21 -6.62
C GLY A 210 3.23 -15.79 -8.06
N TRP A 211 2.19 -15.85 -8.88
CA TRP A 211 2.31 -15.63 -10.32
C TRP A 211 2.71 -14.19 -10.69
N LEU A 212 2.23 -13.17 -9.95
CA LEU A 212 2.64 -11.78 -10.15
C LEU A 212 4.07 -11.53 -9.66
N PHE A 213 4.46 -12.16 -8.54
CA PHE A 213 5.84 -12.10 -8.07
C PHE A 213 6.80 -12.67 -9.12
N LYS A 214 6.50 -13.85 -9.66
CA LYS A 214 7.31 -14.49 -10.72
C LYS A 214 7.30 -13.70 -12.03
N ALA A 215 6.23 -12.98 -12.33
CA ALA A 215 6.17 -12.08 -13.48
C ALA A 215 7.01 -10.79 -13.28
N GLY A 216 7.50 -10.52 -12.07
CA GLY A 216 8.29 -9.34 -11.75
C GLY A 216 7.46 -8.12 -11.37
N ALA A 217 6.23 -8.29 -10.87
CA ALA A 217 5.41 -7.18 -10.39
C ALA A 217 6.09 -6.49 -9.19
N LEU A 218 6.23 -5.17 -9.28
CA LEU A 218 6.81 -4.34 -8.23
C LEU A 218 5.69 -3.78 -7.35
N ASP A 219 5.53 -4.35 -6.17
CA ASP A 219 4.65 -3.84 -5.11
C ASP A 219 5.31 -4.00 -3.75
N PHE A 220 6.05 -2.96 -3.35
CA PHE A 220 6.93 -3.02 -2.19
C PHE A 220 6.20 -3.22 -0.87
N ALA A 221 5.12 -2.47 -0.68
CA ALA A 221 4.40 -2.46 0.60
C ALA A 221 2.87 -2.51 0.47
N GLY A 222 2.32 -2.79 -0.74
CA GLY A 222 0.88 -3.05 -0.87
C GLY A 222 0.09 -2.02 -1.69
N GLY A 223 0.67 -1.47 -2.74
CA GLY A 223 -0.10 -0.67 -3.69
C GLY A 223 -1.27 -1.45 -4.27
N THR A 224 -1.04 -2.68 -4.70
CA THR A 224 -2.07 -3.63 -5.15
C THR A 224 -2.70 -4.37 -3.97
N VAL A 225 -1.88 -5.02 -3.15
CA VAL A 225 -2.33 -5.92 -2.06
C VAL A 225 -3.21 -5.21 -1.05
N VAL A 226 -2.88 -3.96 -0.67
CA VAL A 226 -3.60 -3.20 0.35
C VAL A 226 -4.53 -2.17 -0.29
N HIS A 227 -3.97 -1.22 -1.06
CA HIS A 227 -4.70 0.00 -1.43
C HIS A 227 -5.69 -0.20 -2.57
N ILE A 228 -5.29 -0.82 -3.68
CA ILE A 228 -6.23 -1.13 -4.78
C ILE A 228 -7.29 -2.10 -4.28
N ASN A 229 -6.87 -3.14 -3.59
CA ASN A 229 -7.74 -4.20 -3.08
C ASN A 229 -8.83 -3.64 -2.15
N SER A 230 -8.44 -2.93 -1.09
CA SER A 230 -9.39 -2.33 -0.14
C SER A 230 -10.28 -1.24 -0.77
N GLY A 231 -9.70 -0.39 -1.63
CA GLY A 231 -10.44 0.70 -2.25
C GLY A 231 -11.50 0.20 -3.25
N VAL A 232 -11.16 -0.80 -4.07
CA VAL A 232 -12.12 -1.43 -5.00
C VAL A 232 -13.22 -2.16 -4.25
N ALA A 233 -12.88 -2.94 -3.22
CA ALA A 233 -13.86 -3.60 -2.36
C ALA A 233 -14.79 -2.56 -1.69
N GLY A 234 -14.25 -1.45 -1.22
CA GLY A 234 -15.02 -0.34 -0.65
C GLY A 234 -16.00 0.27 -1.65
N LEU A 235 -15.57 0.49 -2.90
CA LEU A 235 -16.45 1.02 -3.96
C LEU A 235 -17.62 0.07 -4.24
N VAL A 236 -17.35 -1.23 -4.38
CA VAL A 236 -18.39 -2.26 -4.60
C VAL A 236 -19.37 -2.28 -3.43
N ALA A 237 -18.86 -2.27 -2.20
CA ALA A 237 -19.69 -2.23 -0.99
C ALA A 237 -20.54 -0.95 -0.93
N ALA A 238 -19.98 0.21 -1.31
CA ALA A 238 -20.71 1.48 -1.37
C ALA A 238 -21.88 1.43 -2.36
N TYR A 239 -21.70 0.80 -3.52
CA TYR A 239 -22.79 0.60 -4.49
C TYR A 239 -23.87 -0.35 -3.98
N MET A 240 -23.50 -1.45 -3.37
CA MET A 240 -24.45 -2.44 -2.87
C MET A 240 -25.28 -1.92 -1.69
N LEU A 241 -24.66 -1.15 -0.81
CA LEU A 241 -25.35 -0.48 0.29
C LEU A 241 -26.25 0.67 -0.16
N GLY A 242 -25.93 1.30 -1.29
CA GLY A 242 -26.61 2.49 -1.78
C GLY A 242 -26.25 3.76 -1.00
N LYS A 243 -26.93 4.85 -1.29
CA LYS A 243 -26.64 6.18 -0.72
C LYS A 243 -27.12 6.27 0.72
N ARG A 244 -26.37 7.00 1.57
CA ARG A 244 -26.76 7.36 2.94
C ARG A 244 -28.02 8.22 2.93
N ILE A 245 -28.86 8.03 3.92
CA ILE A 245 -30.04 8.88 4.13
C ILE A 245 -29.58 10.31 4.38
N GLY A 246 -30.21 11.26 3.68
CA GLY A 246 -29.89 12.68 3.77
C GLY A 246 -28.70 13.14 2.89
N LEU A 247 -28.01 12.25 2.16
CA LEU A 247 -26.92 12.66 1.28
C LEU A 247 -27.38 13.70 0.26
N GLY A 248 -26.66 14.84 0.24
CA GLY A 248 -27.00 16.00 -0.61
C GLY A 248 -28.15 16.87 -0.12
N ARG A 249 -28.77 16.52 1.03
CA ARG A 249 -29.83 17.31 1.69
C ARG A 249 -29.48 17.71 3.11
N GLU A 250 -28.73 16.87 3.81
CA GLU A 250 -28.23 17.09 5.18
C GLU A 250 -26.71 17.28 5.15
N SER A 251 -26.16 17.92 6.18
CA SER A 251 -24.72 18.06 6.33
C SER A 251 -24.10 16.69 6.63
N MET A 252 -23.11 16.31 5.81
CA MET A 252 -22.23 15.17 6.04
C MET A 252 -20.81 15.64 6.44
N ALA A 253 -20.69 16.87 6.95
CA ALA A 253 -19.41 17.43 7.32
C ALA A 253 -18.77 16.63 8.48
N PRO A 254 -17.43 16.52 8.50
CA PRO A 254 -16.69 15.95 9.63
C PRO A 254 -17.07 16.61 10.94
N HIS A 255 -17.29 15.80 12.00
CA HIS A 255 -17.68 16.37 13.28
C HIS A 255 -16.48 16.88 14.09
N ASN A 256 -15.28 16.32 13.88
CA ASN A 256 -14.09 16.67 14.67
C ASN A 256 -12.80 16.57 13.86
N LEU A 257 -12.40 17.69 13.25
CA LEU A 257 -11.17 17.75 12.46
C LEU A 257 -9.89 17.57 13.29
N THR A 258 -9.94 17.85 14.60
CA THR A 258 -8.79 17.60 15.48
C THR A 258 -8.48 16.11 15.57
N LEU A 259 -9.50 15.27 15.77
CA LEU A 259 -9.35 13.81 15.73
C LEU A 259 -8.84 13.33 14.38
N THR A 260 -9.36 13.90 13.29
CA THR A 260 -8.93 13.59 11.93
C THR A 260 -7.43 13.88 11.73
N VAL A 261 -6.96 15.04 12.19
CA VAL A 261 -5.54 15.43 12.07
C VAL A 261 -4.65 14.55 12.93
N VAL A 262 -5.04 14.26 14.17
CA VAL A 262 -4.30 13.35 15.06
C VAL A 262 -4.20 11.96 14.41
N GLY A 263 -5.33 11.44 13.89
CA GLY A 263 -5.34 10.15 13.18
C GLY A 263 -4.45 10.14 11.94
N ALA A 264 -4.53 11.18 11.10
CA ALA A 264 -3.66 11.32 9.93
C ALA A 264 -2.18 11.40 10.29
N SER A 265 -1.85 12.06 11.40
CA SER A 265 -0.47 12.16 11.89
C SER A 265 0.06 10.80 12.37
N LEU A 266 -0.76 10.02 13.06
CA LEU A 266 -0.42 8.65 13.47
C LEU A 266 -0.28 7.72 12.25
N LEU A 267 -1.13 7.87 11.22
CA LEU A 267 -0.97 7.18 9.95
C LEU A 267 0.36 7.54 9.30
N TRP A 268 0.74 8.81 9.24
CA TRP A 268 1.99 9.26 8.62
C TRP A 268 3.21 8.66 9.32
N VAL A 269 3.31 8.79 10.63
CA VAL A 269 4.43 8.24 11.41
C VAL A 269 4.46 6.72 11.31
N GLY A 270 3.30 6.06 11.42
CA GLY A 270 3.20 4.60 11.28
C GLY A 270 3.63 4.09 9.90
N TRP A 271 3.47 4.92 8.86
CA TRP A 271 3.87 4.57 7.50
C TRP A 271 5.38 4.40 7.33
N PHE A 272 6.19 4.94 8.23
CA PHE A 272 7.62 4.63 8.25
C PHE A 272 7.88 3.16 8.58
N GLY A 273 7.10 2.59 9.49
CA GLY A 273 7.11 1.14 9.74
C GLY A 273 6.48 0.35 8.60
N PHE A 274 5.40 0.87 8.01
CA PHE A 274 4.70 0.24 6.89
C PHE A 274 5.63 0.07 5.68
N ASN A 275 6.19 1.15 5.17
CA ASN A 275 7.11 1.13 4.03
C ASN A 275 8.53 0.71 4.41
N GLY A 276 9.13 1.30 5.45
CA GLY A 276 10.49 0.96 5.86
C GLY A 276 10.62 -0.47 6.37
N GLY A 277 9.59 -0.98 7.07
CA GLY A 277 9.53 -2.36 7.53
C GLY A 277 9.40 -3.37 6.38
N SER A 278 8.77 -2.99 5.26
CA SER A 278 8.64 -3.86 4.08
C SER A 278 9.97 -4.20 3.40
N ALA A 279 11.07 -3.55 3.80
CA ALA A 279 12.42 -3.99 3.44
C ALA A 279 12.81 -5.32 4.10
N LEU A 280 12.09 -5.76 5.14
CA LEU A 280 12.36 -6.94 5.98
C LEU A 280 13.77 -6.95 6.59
N GLY A 281 14.37 -5.77 6.76
CA GLY A 281 15.69 -5.58 7.32
C GLY A 281 16.02 -4.11 7.57
N ALA A 282 17.05 -3.82 8.36
CA ALA A 282 17.46 -2.48 8.83
C ALA A 282 18.54 -1.81 7.95
N GLY A 283 18.63 -2.16 6.67
CA GLY A 283 19.67 -1.69 5.77
C GLY A 283 19.32 -0.41 4.99
N ALA A 284 20.11 -0.14 3.96
CA ALA A 284 19.98 1.02 3.08
C ALA A 284 18.60 1.11 2.41
N ARG A 285 17.99 -0.03 2.07
CA ARG A 285 16.66 -0.10 1.45
C ARG A 285 15.55 0.40 2.40
N ALA A 286 15.60 0.02 3.68
CA ALA A 286 14.67 0.51 4.70
C ALA A 286 14.82 2.03 4.91
N SER A 287 16.06 2.50 5.01
CA SER A 287 16.38 3.93 5.14
C SER A 287 15.88 4.75 3.95
N MET A 288 16.13 4.27 2.72
CA MET A 288 15.62 4.93 1.52
C MET A 288 14.09 4.91 1.47
N ALA A 289 13.46 3.79 1.82
CA ALA A 289 11.99 3.68 1.85
C ALA A 289 11.35 4.69 2.81
N ILE A 290 11.95 4.94 3.98
CA ILE A 290 11.48 5.97 4.93
C ILE A 290 11.64 7.36 4.31
N LEU A 291 12.80 7.66 3.72
CA LEU A 291 13.08 8.96 3.12
C LEU A 291 12.11 9.29 1.99
N VAL A 292 11.92 8.37 1.04
CA VAL A 292 11.02 8.57 -0.11
C VAL A 292 9.54 8.64 0.32
N THR A 293 9.17 7.93 1.39
CA THR A 293 7.85 8.01 2.00
C THR A 293 7.58 9.41 2.54
N GLN A 294 8.53 9.99 3.29
CA GLN A 294 8.43 11.36 3.79
C GLN A 294 8.31 12.38 2.67
N VAL A 295 9.16 12.25 1.64
CA VAL A 295 9.19 13.18 0.50
C VAL A 295 7.87 13.13 -0.28
N ALA A 296 7.37 11.95 -0.60
CA ALA A 296 6.14 11.79 -1.36
C ALA A 296 4.91 12.30 -0.57
N ALA A 297 4.84 12.02 0.74
CA ALA A 297 3.76 12.53 1.60
C ALA A 297 3.72 14.06 1.62
N ALA A 298 4.89 14.69 1.83
CA ALA A 298 5.00 16.15 1.84
C ALA A 298 4.68 16.77 0.46
N ALA A 299 5.17 16.19 -0.62
CA ALA A 299 4.92 16.64 -1.99
C ALA A 299 3.44 16.54 -2.36
N ALA A 300 2.77 15.45 -1.97
CA ALA A 300 1.35 15.27 -2.25
C ALA A 300 0.47 16.20 -1.40
N ALA A 301 0.79 16.39 -0.13
CA ALA A 301 0.11 17.38 0.70
C ALA A 301 0.22 18.78 0.09
N PHE A 302 1.41 19.18 -0.35
CA PHE A 302 1.65 20.46 -1.00
C PHE A 302 0.82 20.60 -2.28
N SER A 303 0.91 19.68 -3.22
CA SER A 303 0.18 19.74 -4.49
C SER A 303 -1.34 19.72 -4.29
N TRP A 304 -1.84 18.94 -3.33
CA TRP A 304 -3.25 18.92 -2.94
C TRP A 304 -3.72 20.29 -2.45
N LEU A 305 -3.00 20.91 -1.51
CA LEU A 305 -3.34 22.22 -0.96
C LEU A 305 -3.33 23.32 -2.03
N VAL A 306 -2.39 23.24 -2.98
CA VAL A 306 -2.34 24.16 -4.13
C VAL A 306 -3.59 24.01 -5.00
N VAL A 307 -3.93 22.77 -5.40
CA VAL A 307 -5.12 22.50 -6.24
C VAL A 307 -6.41 22.88 -5.51
N GLU A 308 -6.52 22.54 -4.22
CA GLU A 308 -7.67 22.90 -3.41
C GLU A 308 -7.86 24.42 -3.33
N ARG A 309 -6.77 25.18 -3.08
CA ARG A 309 -6.81 26.64 -3.07
C ARG A 309 -7.23 27.21 -4.41
N MET A 310 -6.73 26.65 -5.52
CA MET A 310 -7.09 27.12 -6.88
C MET A 310 -8.56 26.88 -7.20
N ILE A 311 -9.13 25.76 -6.75
CA ILE A 311 -10.51 25.36 -7.08
C ILE A 311 -11.52 25.89 -6.08
N ARG A 312 -11.20 25.87 -4.77
CA ARG A 312 -12.11 26.23 -3.67
C ARG A 312 -11.83 27.61 -3.06
N GLY A 313 -10.72 28.26 -3.44
CA GLY A 313 -10.30 29.58 -2.95
C GLY A 313 -9.54 29.55 -1.62
N LYS A 314 -9.57 28.43 -0.87
CA LYS A 314 -8.87 28.25 0.41
C LYS A 314 -8.28 26.83 0.48
N ALA A 315 -7.11 26.73 1.08
CA ALA A 315 -6.56 25.46 1.52
C ALA A 315 -7.14 25.09 2.89
N SER A 316 -7.40 23.80 3.13
CA SER A 316 -8.00 23.32 4.37
C SER A 316 -7.07 22.37 5.13
N VAL A 317 -7.24 22.27 6.46
CA VAL A 317 -6.53 21.31 7.30
C VAL A 317 -6.86 19.88 6.89
N LEU A 318 -8.13 19.60 6.58
CA LEU A 318 -8.56 18.30 6.06
C LEU A 318 -7.88 17.99 4.71
N GLY A 319 -7.77 19.01 3.83
CA GLY A 319 -7.05 18.87 2.56
C GLY A 319 -5.57 18.53 2.74
N GLY A 320 -4.90 19.17 3.71
CA GLY A 320 -3.51 18.84 4.05
C GLY A 320 -3.35 17.41 4.55
N ALA A 321 -4.22 16.97 5.45
CA ALA A 321 -4.24 15.61 5.98
C ALA A 321 -4.51 14.56 4.88
N SER A 322 -5.55 14.79 4.05
CA SER A 322 -5.89 13.89 2.94
C SER A 322 -4.80 13.86 1.86
N GLY A 323 -4.18 15.00 1.58
CA GLY A 323 -3.07 15.08 0.64
C GLY A 323 -1.83 14.33 1.11
N ALA A 324 -1.50 14.40 2.42
CA ALA A 324 -0.44 13.61 3.00
C ALA A 324 -0.71 12.10 2.84
N VAL A 325 -1.92 11.65 3.21
CA VAL A 325 -2.32 10.24 3.04
C VAL A 325 -2.27 9.83 1.56
N ALA A 326 -2.68 10.70 0.62
CA ALA A 326 -2.58 10.41 -0.81
C ALA A 326 -1.13 10.13 -1.25
N GLY A 327 -0.16 10.93 -0.77
CA GLY A 327 1.26 10.70 -1.03
C GLY A 327 1.80 9.41 -0.44
N LEU A 328 1.39 9.11 0.79
CA LEU A 328 1.72 7.85 1.48
C LEU A 328 1.22 6.63 0.68
N VAL A 329 -0.01 6.69 0.18
CA VAL A 329 -0.60 5.63 -0.65
C VAL A 329 0.15 5.47 -1.98
N VAL A 330 0.38 6.58 -2.70
CA VAL A 330 1.00 6.56 -4.03
C VAL A 330 2.43 6.04 -3.99
N ILE A 331 3.20 6.35 -2.94
CA ILE A 331 4.58 5.88 -2.81
C ILE A 331 4.69 4.43 -2.33
N THR A 332 3.63 3.89 -1.71
CA THR A 332 3.65 2.56 -1.08
C THR A 332 4.16 1.44 -2.00
N PRO A 333 3.70 1.28 -3.26
CA PRO A 333 4.24 0.24 -4.13
C PRO A 333 5.68 0.49 -4.57
N ALA A 334 6.16 1.72 -4.49
CA ALA A 334 7.42 2.18 -5.03
C ALA A 334 8.54 2.37 -3.99
N ALA A 335 8.20 2.47 -2.70
CA ALA A 335 9.08 2.98 -1.66
C ALA A 335 10.44 2.27 -1.54
N GLY A 336 10.50 0.97 -1.86
CA GLY A 336 11.75 0.19 -1.89
C GLY A 336 12.39 0.05 -3.27
N PHE A 337 11.93 0.81 -4.26
CA PHE A 337 12.35 0.67 -5.66
C PHE A 337 12.73 2.01 -6.33
N VAL A 338 12.34 3.15 -5.76
CA VAL A 338 12.56 4.47 -6.37
C VAL A 338 13.51 5.34 -5.55
N GLY A 339 14.21 6.25 -6.22
CA GLY A 339 14.98 7.29 -5.57
C GLY A 339 14.14 8.53 -5.21
N VAL A 340 14.78 9.51 -4.55
CA VAL A 340 14.13 10.74 -4.05
C VAL A 340 13.45 11.56 -5.16
N GLY A 341 14.08 11.67 -6.34
CA GLY A 341 13.50 12.39 -7.48
C GLY A 341 12.19 11.78 -7.96
N GLY A 342 12.14 10.43 -8.10
CA GLY A 342 10.92 9.70 -8.43
C GLY A 342 9.83 9.91 -7.39
N ALA A 343 10.18 9.80 -6.11
CA ALA A 343 9.24 10.00 -4.99
C ALA A 343 8.62 11.42 -4.98
N LEU A 344 9.42 12.45 -5.25
CA LEU A 344 8.94 13.83 -5.35
C LEU A 344 7.88 13.96 -6.45
N VAL A 345 8.17 13.46 -7.64
CA VAL A 345 7.24 13.52 -8.79
C VAL A 345 5.99 12.69 -8.52
N MET A 346 6.14 11.47 -8.01
CA MET A 346 5.01 10.60 -7.64
C MET A 346 4.10 11.26 -6.60
N GLY A 347 4.69 11.90 -5.58
CA GLY A 347 3.92 12.63 -4.58
C GLY A 347 3.14 13.80 -5.19
N LEU A 348 3.77 14.65 -6.01
CA LEU A 348 3.10 15.78 -6.68
C LEU A 348 1.93 15.30 -7.55
N ILE A 349 2.11 14.25 -8.33
CA ILE A 349 1.04 13.64 -9.14
C ILE A 349 -0.05 13.08 -8.23
N GLY A 350 0.33 12.36 -7.18
CA GLY A 350 -0.58 11.71 -6.23
C GLY A 350 -1.56 12.68 -5.58
N GLY A 351 -1.08 13.83 -5.09
CA GLY A 351 -1.94 14.83 -4.49
C GLY A 351 -2.99 15.39 -5.47
N VAL A 352 -2.62 15.65 -6.72
CA VAL A 352 -3.56 16.13 -7.76
C VAL A 352 -4.58 15.06 -8.14
N VAL A 353 -4.10 13.83 -8.41
CA VAL A 353 -4.97 12.74 -8.91
C VAL A 353 -5.92 12.23 -7.83
N CYS A 354 -5.47 12.09 -6.59
CA CYS A 354 -6.35 11.68 -5.49
C CYS A 354 -7.37 12.79 -5.15
N PHE A 355 -6.99 14.08 -5.22
CA PHE A 355 -7.95 15.17 -5.11
C PHE A 355 -9.06 15.06 -6.17
N TRP A 356 -8.69 14.76 -7.42
CA TRP A 356 -9.67 14.47 -8.47
C TRP A 356 -10.50 13.23 -8.15
N GLY A 357 -9.88 12.18 -7.63
CA GLY A 357 -10.51 10.91 -7.25
C GLY A 357 -11.66 11.10 -6.25
N ILE A 358 -11.43 11.86 -5.18
CA ILE A 358 -12.45 12.12 -4.15
C ILE A 358 -13.47 13.19 -4.55
N THR A 359 -13.23 13.96 -5.60
CA THR A 359 -14.11 15.05 -6.02
C THR A 359 -14.84 14.74 -7.32
N ALA A 360 -14.18 14.87 -8.46
CA ALA A 360 -14.81 14.73 -9.77
C ALA A 360 -15.13 13.27 -10.10
N LEU A 361 -14.21 12.33 -9.87
CA LEU A 361 -14.42 10.92 -10.16
C LEU A 361 -15.54 10.32 -9.30
N LYS A 362 -15.55 10.59 -8.00
CA LYS A 362 -16.63 10.16 -7.08
C LYS A 362 -18.00 10.64 -7.57
N ARG A 363 -18.11 11.89 -8.06
CA ARG A 363 -19.35 12.44 -8.64
C ARG A 363 -19.72 11.75 -9.95
N LEU A 364 -18.73 11.50 -10.81
CA LEU A 364 -18.93 10.78 -12.08
C LEU A 364 -19.46 9.38 -11.86
N LEU A 365 -18.89 8.66 -10.91
CA LEU A 365 -19.30 7.30 -10.51
C LEU A 365 -20.63 7.30 -9.75
N LYS A 366 -21.12 8.45 -9.26
CA LYS A 366 -22.34 8.56 -8.43
C LYS A 366 -22.33 7.63 -7.21
N ALA A 367 -21.15 7.25 -6.73
CA ALA A 367 -20.96 6.40 -5.57
C ALA A 367 -21.01 7.21 -4.27
N ASP A 368 -21.65 6.68 -3.24
CA ASP A 368 -21.55 7.21 -1.87
C ASP A 368 -20.42 6.48 -1.13
N ASP A 369 -19.20 6.71 -1.55
CA ASP A 369 -17.99 6.35 -0.82
C ASP A 369 -17.84 7.31 0.36
N ALA A 370 -18.23 6.85 1.57
CA ALA A 370 -18.53 7.75 2.68
C ALA A 370 -17.33 8.60 3.12
N LEU A 371 -16.15 8.01 3.22
CA LEU A 371 -14.91 8.64 3.68
C LEU A 371 -13.82 8.61 2.61
N ASP A 372 -14.20 8.56 1.35
CA ASP A 372 -13.32 8.69 0.18
C ASP A 372 -12.25 7.57 0.06
N ALA A 373 -12.52 6.37 0.62
CA ALA A 373 -11.56 5.27 0.62
C ALA A 373 -11.18 4.82 -0.79
N PHE A 374 -12.14 4.72 -1.73
CA PHE A 374 -11.83 4.41 -3.13
C PHE A 374 -10.98 5.51 -3.77
N GLY A 375 -11.38 6.77 -3.59
CA GLY A 375 -10.72 7.92 -4.22
C GLY A 375 -9.28 8.14 -3.75
N LEU A 376 -8.97 7.77 -2.50
CA LEU A 376 -7.62 7.84 -1.94
C LEU A 376 -6.83 6.56 -2.21
N HIS A 377 -7.39 5.40 -1.83
CA HIS A 377 -6.61 4.15 -1.82
C HIS A 377 -6.59 3.43 -3.17
N ALA A 378 -7.75 3.21 -3.83
CA ALA A 378 -7.72 2.57 -5.14
C ALA A 378 -7.07 3.46 -6.20
N VAL A 379 -7.50 4.72 -6.30
CA VAL A 379 -6.95 5.65 -7.29
C VAL A 379 -5.46 5.93 -7.02
N GLY A 380 -5.08 6.17 -5.76
CA GLY A 380 -3.69 6.36 -5.37
C GLY A 380 -2.84 5.12 -5.60
N GLY A 381 -3.35 3.93 -5.25
CA GLY A 381 -2.67 2.65 -5.48
C GLY A 381 -2.46 2.34 -6.97
N ILE A 382 -3.46 2.58 -7.82
CA ILE A 382 -3.35 2.40 -9.28
C ILE A 382 -2.27 3.31 -9.84
N VAL A 383 -2.31 4.60 -9.52
CA VAL A 383 -1.31 5.57 -9.97
C VAL A 383 0.07 5.20 -9.44
N GLY A 384 0.17 4.86 -8.15
CA GLY A 384 1.43 4.44 -7.53
C GLY A 384 2.02 3.19 -8.19
N ALA A 385 1.23 2.14 -8.39
CA ALA A 385 1.68 0.89 -9.02
C ALA A 385 2.19 1.12 -10.46
N ILE A 386 1.47 1.91 -11.27
CA ILE A 386 1.90 2.22 -12.64
C ILE A 386 3.18 3.07 -12.62
N LEU A 387 3.24 4.11 -11.78
CA LEU A 387 4.40 4.98 -11.68
C LEU A 387 5.62 4.27 -11.08
N THR A 388 5.44 3.20 -10.30
CA THR A 388 6.55 2.32 -9.88
C THR A 388 7.26 1.73 -11.10
N GLY A 389 6.51 1.23 -12.09
CA GLY A 389 7.07 0.73 -13.35
C GLY A 389 7.72 1.80 -14.24
N VAL A 390 7.48 3.10 -13.94
CA VAL A 390 8.11 4.21 -14.67
C VAL A 390 9.37 4.73 -13.97
N PHE A 391 9.37 4.79 -12.63
CA PHE A 391 10.39 5.48 -11.84
C PHE A 391 11.30 4.56 -11.03
N TYR A 392 11.22 3.22 -11.18
CA TYR A 392 12.14 2.32 -10.49
C TYR A 392 13.60 2.64 -10.83
N SER A 393 14.49 2.43 -9.88
CA SER A 393 15.94 2.63 -10.03
C SER A 393 16.62 1.28 -10.24
N ASP A 394 17.35 1.14 -11.35
CA ASP A 394 18.14 -0.06 -11.63
C ASP A 394 19.14 -0.38 -10.53
N GLU A 395 19.73 0.65 -9.90
CA GLU A 395 20.67 0.49 -8.80
C GLU A 395 19.98 -0.17 -7.59
N ILE A 396 18.81 0.35 -7.20
CA ILE A 396 18.05 -0.16 -6.04
C ILE A 396 17.54 -1.58 -6.33
N ILE A 397 17.05 -1.83 -7.55
CA ILE A 397 16.55 -3.15 -7.96
C ILE A 397 17.67 -4.20 -7.94
N LYS A 398 18.84 -3.87 -8.50
CA LYS A 398 20.01 -4.76 -8.48
C LYS A 398 20.48 -5.05 -7.05
N ALA A 399 20.57 -4.03 -6.21
CA ALA A 399 20.94 -4.19 -4.80
C ALA A 399 19.93 -5.04 -4.02
N ALA A 400 18.64 -4.99 -4.39
CA ALA A 400 17.56 -5.74 -3.76
C ALA A 400 17.37 -7.17 -4.34
N ASN A 401 18.05 -7.49 -5.43
CA ASN A 401 17.93 -8.77 -6.15
C ASN A 401 16.46 -9.13 -6.48
N VAL A 402 15.70 -8.16 -6.98
CA VAL A 402 14.27 -8.31 -7.29
C VAL A 402 14.12 -8.68 -8.77
N PRO A 403 13.28 -9.68 -9.11
CA PRO A 403 13.00 -10.00 -10.50
C PRO A 403 12.31 -8.82 -11.21
N LEU A 404 12.71 -8.59 -12.46
CA LEU A 404 12.10 -7.60 -13.36
C LEU A 404 11.71 -8.27 -14.67
N ALA A 405 10.72 -7.69 -15.35
CA ALA A 405 10.48 -8.01 -16.76
C ALA A 405 11.67 -7.56 -17.62
N ALA A 406 11.90 -8.28 -18.74
CA ALA A 406 13.08 -8.09 -19.57
C ALA A 406 13.21 -6.71 -20.24
N THR A 407 12.12 -5.95 -20.31
CA THR A 407 12.07 -4.64 -20.96
C THR A 407 11.26 -3.65 -20.15
N PHE A 408 11.51 -2.35 -20.34
CA PHE A 408 10.72 -1.27 -19.72
C PHE A 408 9.23 -1.40 -20.01
N THR A 409 8.85 -1.64 -21.26
CA THR A 409 7.44 -1.82 -21.63
C THR A 409 6.85 -3.10 -21.04
N GLY A 410 7.64 -4.16 -20.91
CA GLY A 410 7.26 -5.38 -20.22
C GLY A 410 7.02 -5.12 -18.74
N GLN A 411 7.91 -4.38 -18.07
CA GLN A 411 7.71 -4.01 -16.67
C GLN A 411 6.45 -3.18 -16.45
N LEU A 412 6.21 -2.20 -17.31
CA LEU A 412 5.00 -1.39 -17.25
C LEU A 412 3.73 -2.25 -17.46
N TRP A 413 3.80 -3.23 -18.38
CA TRP A 413 2.69 -4.15 -18.60
C TRP A 413 2.41 -5.03 -17.39
N VAL A 414 3.44 -5.58 -16.74
CA VAL A 414 3.28 -6.38 -15.52
C VAL A 414 2.62 -5.55 -14.39
N GLN A 415 2.97 -4.27 -14.26
CA GLN A 415 2.31 -3.39 -13.30
C GLN A 415 0.81 -3.22 -13.64
N VAL A 416 0.48 -3.00 -14.91
CA VAL A 416 -0.93 -2.90 -15.37
C VAL A 416 -1.67 -4.20 -15.14
N GLU A 417 -1.05 -5.35 -15.41
CA GLU A 417 -1.62 -6.68 -15.19
C GLU A 417 -1.95 -6.90 -13.70
N GLY A 418 -1.02 -6.57 -12.80
CA GLY A 418 -1.25 -6.65 -11.36
C GLY A 418 -2.39 -5.74 -10.88
N VAL A 419 -2.47 -4.51 -11.41
CA VAL A 419 -3.58 -3.58 -11.15
C VAL A 419 -4.91 -4.18 -11.60
N LEU A 420 -5.01 -4.62 -12.85
CA LEU A 420 -6.25 -5.15 -13.42
C LEU A 420 -6.69 -6.44 -12.74
N ALA A 421 -5.77 -7.37 -12.49
CA ALA A 421 -6.06 -8.63 -11.81
C ALA A 421 -6.62 -8.37 -10.40
N THR A 422 -5.98 -7.48 -9.63
CA THR A 422 -6.44 -7.11 -8.30
C THR A 422 -7.81 -6.43 -8.36
N MET A 423 -8.03 -5.48 -9.27
CA MET A 423 -9.31 -4.78 -9.41
C MET A 423 -10.45 -5.75 -9.74
N VAL A 424 -10.23 -6.64 -10.71
CA VAL A 424 -11.27 -7.59 -11.18
C VAL A 424 -11.56 -8.60 -10.06
N TYR A 425 -10.55 -9.23 -9.51
CA TYR A 425 -10.74 -10.26 -8.50
C TYR A 425 -11.36 -9.70 -7.22
N SER A 426 -10.80 -8.62 -6.67
CA SER A 426 -11.34 -7.96 -5.48
C SER A 426 -12.77 -7.49 -5.72
N GLY A 427 -13.05 -6.85 -6.87
CA GLY A 427 -14.38 -6.35 -7.19
C GLY A 427 -15.42 -7.45 -7.30
N VAL A 428 -15.13 -8.50 -8.08
CA VAL A 428 -16.07 -9.63 -8.30
C VAL A 428 -16.29 -10.42 -7.02
N ALA A 429 -15.21 -10.79 -6.32
CA ALA A 429 -15.32 -11.56 -5.08
C ALA A 429 -16.04 -10.77 -3.99
N THR A 430 -15.76 -9.47 -3.83
CA THR A 430 -16.49 -8.60 -2.89
C THR A 430 -17.98 -8.56 -3.21
N PHE A 431 -18.33 -8.38 -4.49
CA PHE A 431 -19.74 -8.39 -4.90
C PHE A 431 -20.43 -9.69 -4.53
N VAL A 432 -19.82 -10.83 -4.84
CA VAL A 432 -20.39 -12.16 -4.55
C VAL A 432 -20.56 -12.37 -3.04
N ILE A 433 -19.51 -12.09 -2.25
CA ILE A 433 -19.55 -12.24 -0.79
C ILE A 433 -20.66 -11.36 -0.17
N LEU A 434 -20.70 -10.08 -0.53
CA LEU A 434 -21.72 -9.16 -0.02
C LEU A 434 -23.12 -9.54 -0.48
N LYS A 435 -23.27 -10.05 -1.71
CA LYS A 435 -24.57 -10.51 -2.21
C LYS A 435 -25.12 -11.70 -1.44
N VAL A 436 -24.25 -12.66 -1.10
CA VAL A 436 -24.62 -13.79 -0.24
C VAL A 436 -25.02 -13.31 1.16
N ILE A 437 -24.22 -12.42 1.76
CA ILE A 437 -24.54 -11.87 3.09
C ILE A 437 -25.86 -11.10 3.06
N ASP A 438 -26.09 -10.31 2.01
CA ASP A 438 -27.32 -9.53 1.85
C ASP A 438 -28.58 -10.42 1.79
N LEU A 439 -28.49 -11.55 1.09
CA LEU A 439 -29.58 -12.51 0.99
C LEU A 439 -29.88 -13.23 2.31
N VAL A 440 -28.88 -13.41 3.19
CA VAL A 440 -29.03 -14.19 4.45
C VAL A 440 -29.40 -13.31 5.63
N ILE A 441 -28.67 -12.19 5.83
CA ILE A 441 -28.86 -11.33 7.02
C ILE A 441 -29.12 -9.86 6.67
N GLY A 442 -29.00 -9.49 5.38
CA GLY A 442 -29.03 -8.11 4.92
C GLY A 442 -27.77 -7.34 5.32
N ILE A 443 -27.24 -6.49 4.42
CA ILE A 443 -26.00 -5.75 4.66
C ILE A 443 -26.20 -4.36 5.26
N ARG A 444 -27.38 -3.75 5.06
CA ARG A 444 -27.67 -2.39 5.50
C ARG A 444 -28.58 -2.38 6.71
N VAL A 445 -28.37 -1.44 7.63
CA VAL A 445 -29.28 -1.16 8.74
C VAL A 445 -30.62 -0.62 8.22
N ASN A 446 -31.68 -0.70 9.02
CA ASN A 446 -32.95 -0.08 8.67
C ASN A 446 -32.86 1.46 8.72
N ALA A 447 -33.88 2.14 8.17
CA ALA A 447 -33.87 3.58 8.05
C ALA A 447 -33.88 4.31 9.40
N ASP A 448 -34.51 3.74 10.42
CA ASP A 448 -34.59 4.36 11.74
C ASP A 448 -33.27 4.24 12.48
N ASP A 449 -32.57 3.10 12.40
CA ASP A 449 -31.23 2.91 12.94
C ASP A 449 -30.23 3.88 12.29
N GLU A 450 -30.30 4.07 10.96
CA GLU A 450 -29.41 5.00 10.25
C GLU A 450 -29.69 6.47 10.64
N ARG A 451 -30.96 6.82 10.89
CA ARG A 451 -31.32 8.17 11.37
C ARG A 451 -30.90 8.38 12.82
N MET A 452 -31.10 7.38 13.68
CA MET A 452 -30.66 7.40 15.07
C MET A 452 -29.16 7.55 15.20
N GLY A 453 -28.40 6.81 14.38
CA GLY A 453 -26.94 6.70 14.40
C GLY A 453 -26.49 5.33 14.87
N LEU A 454 -25.41 4.83 14.27
CA LEU A 454 -24.95 3.47 14.48
C LEU A 454 -24.30 3.25 15.86
N ASP A 455 -23.78 4.31 16.49
CA ASP A 455 -23.23 4.21 17.85
C ASP A 455 -24.29 3.69 18.83
N LEU A 456 -25.48 4.30 18.79
CA LEU A 456 -26.57 3.89 19.66
C LEU A 456 -27.29 2.63 19.17
N SER A 457 -27.61 2.57 17.85
CA SER A 457 -28.45 1.49 17.33
C SER A 457 -27.71 0.15 17.19
N GLN A 458 -26.38 0.15 16.99
CA GLN A 458 -25.60 -1.07 16.82
C GLN A 458 -24.75 -1.44 18.04
N HIS A 459 -24.40 -0.46 18.90
CA HIS A 459 -23.46 -0.67 20.02
C HIS A 459 -24.03 -0.24 21.37
N GLY A 460 -25.17 0.49 21.41
CA GLY A 460 -25.78 0.98 22.66
C GLY A 460 -24.96 2.07 23.34
N GLU A 461 -24.07 2.73 22.63
CA GLU A 461 -23.12 3.71 23.14
C GLU A 461 -23.29 5.07 22.42
N ARG A 462 -22.81 6.13 23.04
CA ARG A 462 -22.75 7.46 22.44
C ARG A 462 -21.61 8.26 23.04
N ILE A 463 -21.03 9.16 22.24
CA ILE A 463 -20.12 10.19 22.75
C ILE A 463 -20.94 11.36 23.31
N GLU A 464 -20.55 11.87 24.46
CA GLU A 464 -21.18 13.03 25.12
C GLU A 464 -20.93 14.36 24.36
#